data_69eaa8d0566b16d714830da76a96132c
#
_entry.id   69eaa8d0566b16d714830da76a96132c
#
_cell.length_a   1.000
_cell.length_b   1.000
_cell.length_c   1.000
_cell.angle_alpha   90.00
_cell.angle_beta   90.00
_cell.angle_gamma   90.00
#
_symmetry.space_group_name_H-M   'P 1'
#
loop_
_entity.id
_entity.type
_entity.pdbx_description
1 polymer ?
#
loop_
_entity_poly.entity_id
_entity_poly.type
_entity_poly.pdbx_seq_one_letter_code
_entity_poly.pdbx_strand_id
1 'polypeptide(L)'
;MKIEKALANIQLLGTQVKKIEFENDFIVFYEQDDTKKYLDVSYNIKECSYDEKAKEYIGILALYIEMQVENEEKKMELGMELHGCFQSNEVAETWEKEFRELLQINGTAALYSVARGLVMSITGQSY
;
A
#
# COMPACT_ATOMS: atom_id res chain seq x y z
N MET A 1 -1.06 16.26 -21.99
CA MET A 1 -1.59 16.29 -20.60
C MET A 1 -0.44 16.44 -19.64
N LYS A 2 -0.61 17.32 -18.71
CA LYS A 2 0.40 17.53 -17.68
C LYS A 2 0.28 16.48 -16.58
N ILE A 3 1.40 16.13 -15.97
CA ILE A 3 1.46 15.15 -14.88
C ILE A 3 0.50 15.51 -13.76
N GLU A 4 0.43 16.78 -13.36
CA GLU A 4 -0.46 17.26 -12.31
C GLU A 4 -1.92 16.92 -12.59
N LYS A 5 -2.36 17.08 -13.83
CA LYS A 5 -3.73 16.78 -14.24
C LYS A 5 -3.99 15.27 -14.21
N ALA A 6 -3.01 14.46 -14.58
CA ALA A 6 -3.11 13.01 -14.51
C ALA A 6 -3.23 12.54 -13.05
N LEU A 7 -2.43 13.11 -12.15
CA LEU A 7 -2.47 12.77 -10.73
C LEU A 7 -3.80 13.13 -10.09
N ALA A 8 -4.45 14.22 -10.53
CA ALA A 8 -5.73 14.64 -10.02
C ALA A 8 -6.88 13.73 -10.45
N ASN A 9 -6.64 12.80 -11.39
CA ASN A 9 -7.67 11.91 -11.92
C ASN A 9 -7.82 10.61 -11.15
N ILE A 10 -7.14 10.44 -10.01
CA ILE A 10 -7.29 9.26 -9.17
C ILE A 10 -7.50 9.68 -7.73
N GLN A 11 -8.42 9.01 -7.05
CA GLN A 11 -8.78 9.30 -5.66
C GLN A 11 -8.90 7.99 -4.89
N LEU A 12 -8.30 7.95 -3.70
CA LEU A 12 -8.47 6.84 -2.77
C LEU A 12 -9.81 6.99 -2.06
N LEU A 13 -10.69 5.99 -2.23
CA LEU A 13 -12.02 5.97 -1.62
C LEU A 13 -12.02 5.32 -0.23
N GLY A 14 -11.16 4.33 -0.03
CA GLY A 14 -11.10 3.65 1.25
C GLY A 14 -10.07 2.54 1.24
N THR A 15 -9.75 2.04 2.42
CA THR A 15 -8.78 0.97 2.61
C THR A 15 -9.35 -0.12 3.52
N GLN A 16 -8.85 -1.35 3.36
CA GLN A 16 -9.17 -2.47 4.23
C GLN A 16 -7.91 -3.28 4.50
N VAL A 17 -7.68 -3.62 5.76
CA VAL A 17 -6.67 -4.61 6.11
C VAL A 17 -7.31 -5.97 5.89
N LYS A 18 -6.83 -6.72 4.90
CA LYS A 18 -7.37 -8.05 4.58
C LYS A 18 -6.76 -9.12 5.46
N LYS A 19 -5.50 -8.94 5.82
CA LYS A 19 -4.79 -9.91 6.63
C LYS A 19 -3.62 -9.22 7.34
N ILE A 20 -3.40 -9.61 8.58
CA ILE A 20 -2.22 -9.19 9.32
C ILE A 20 -1.74 -10.34 10.21
N GLU A 21 -0.44 -10.58 10.21
CA GLU A 21 0.23 -11.52 11.07
C GLU A 21 1.37 -10.77 11.76
N PHE A 22 1.42 -10.85 13.09
CA PHE A 22 2.41 -10.09 13.84
C PHE A 22 2.89 -10.88 15.05
N GLU A 23 4.21 -11.00 15.16
CA GLU A 23 4.87 -11.60 16.33
C GLU A 23 6.06 -10.71 16.72
N ASN A 24 6.21 -10.48 18.02
CA ASN A 24 7.29 -9.65 18.53
C ASN A 24 7.79 -10.17 19.87
N ASP A 25 9.05 -10.52 19.93
CA ASP A 25 9.73 -11.03 21.14
C ASP A 25 10.32 -9.88 21.97
N PHE A 26 9.59 -8.77 22.11
CA PHE A 26 10.04 -7.58 22.83
C PHE A 26 11.32 -6.97 22.26
N ILE A 27 11.45 -7.01 20.95
CA ILE A 27 12.58 -6.34 20.30
C ILE A 27 12.40 -4.83 20.39
N VAL A 28 13.44 -4.11 20.75
CA VAL A 28 13.44 -2.65 20.78
C VAL A 28 14.35 -2.17 19.67
N PHE A 29 13.85 -1.23 18.88
CA PHE A 29 14.61 -0.70 17.75
C PHE A 29 15.60 0.35 18.22
N TYR A 30 16.76 -0.12 18.67
CA TYR A 30 17.89 0.76 18.92
C TYR A 30 18.76 0.84 17.67
N GLU A 31 19.46 1.91 17.52
CA GLU A 31 20.52 2.01 16.53
C GLU A 31 21.71 1.19 17.02
N GLN A 32 21.61 -0.13 16.89
CA GLN A 32 22.68 -1.04 17.24
C GLN A 32 23.14 -1.75 15.98
N ASP A 33 24.44 -1.96 15.89
CA ASP A 33 25.05 -2.58 14.71
C ASP A 33 24.58 -4.01 14.46
N ASP A 34 24.05 -4.68 15.48
CA ASP A 34 23.62 -6.06 15.42
C ASP A 34 22.18 -6.25 14.93
N THR A 35 21.44 -5.15 14.75
CA THR A 35 20.05 -5.23 14.31
C THR A 35 19.97 -5.40 12.81
N LYS A 36 19.36 -6.50 12.37
CA LYS A 36 19.11 -6.78 10.96
C LYS A 36 17.67 -6.49 10.65
N LYS A 37 17.43 -5.75 9.58
CA LYS A 37 16.09 -5.38 9.13
C LYS A 37 15.89 -5.88 7.71
N TYR A 38 14.72 -6.46 7.47
CA TYR A 38 14.29 -6.91 6.16
C TYR A 38 12.91 -6.34 5.88
N LEU A 39 12.72 -5.78 4.71
CA LEU A 39 11.44 -5.24 4.26
C LEU A 39 11.22 -5.63 2.81
N ASP A 40 10.10 -6.29 2.54
CA ASP A 40 9.66 -6.61 1.20
C ASP A 40 8.27 -6.02 0.97
N VAL A 41 8.10 -5.32 -0.14
CA VAL A 41 6.84 -4.70 -0.51
C VAL A 41 6.52 -5.07 -1.95
N SER A 42 5.33 -5.61 -2.17
CA SER A 42 4.85 -5.91 -3.51
C SER A 42 3.39 -5.46 -3.65
N TYR A 43 2.92 -5.38 -4.88
CA TYR A 43 1.55 -4.95 -5.14
C TYR A 43 0.92 -5.77 -6.26
N ASN A 44 -0.42 -5.74 -6.32
CA ASN A 44 -1.17 -6.40 -7.37
C ASN A 44 -2.48 -5.65 -7.59
N ILE A 45 -2.82 -5.39 -8.85
CA ILE A 45 -4.13 -4.85 -9.20
C ILE A 45 -5.12 -6.00 -9.19
N LYS A 46 -6.05 -5.99 -8.24
CA LYS A 46 -7.02 -7.07 -8.05
C LYS A 46 -8.23 -6.90 -8.95
N GLU A 47 -8.61 -5.66 -9.22
CA GLU A 47 -9.80 -5.35 -9.99
C GLU A 47 -9.63 -4.02 -10.68
N CYS A 48 -10.18 -3.93 -11.90
CA CYS A 48 -10.24 -2.68 -12.65
C CYS A 48 -11.47 -2.76 -13.53
N SER A 49 -12.44 -1.87 -13.29
CA SER A 49 -13.68 -1.83 -14.03
C SER A 49 -14.07 -0.41 -14.39
N TYR A 50 -14.89 -0.28 -15.43
CA TYR A 50 -15.37 1.01 -15.91
C TYR A 50 -16.88 1.12 -15.71
N ASP A 51 -17.31 2.21 -15.10
CA ASP A 51 -18.74 2.56 -14.97
C ASP A 51 -19.14 3.49 -16.10
N GLU A 52 -19.92 2.97 -17.04
CA GLU A 52 -20.34 3.73 -18.23
C GLU A 52 -21.23 4.93 -17.90
N LYS A 53 -22.03 4.83 -16.84
CA LYS A 53 -22.93 5.92 -16.44
C LYS A 53 -22.17 7.08 -15.81
N ALA A 54 -21.27 6.78 -14.91
CA ALA A 54 -20.45 7.77 -14.23
C ALA A 54 -19.23 8.17 -15.05
N LYS A 55 -18.88 7.38 -16.08
CA LYS A 55 -17.68 7.52 -16.90
C LYS A 55 -16.42 7.53 -16.05
N GLU A 56 -16.34 6.58 -15.11
CA GLU A 56 -15.26 6.48 -14.15
C GLU A 56 -14.71 5.07 -14.10
N TYR A 57 -13.39 4.96 -13.87
CA TYR A 57 -12.76 3.69 -13.55
C TYR A 57 -12.74 3.50 -12.04
N ILE A 58 -12.95 2.26 -11.63
CA ILE A 58 -12.80 1.84 -10.24
C ILE A 58 -11.79 0.71 -10.21
N GLY A 59 -10.83 0.79 -9.33
CA GLY A 59 -9.80 -0.21 -9.19
C GLY A 59 -9.54 -0.58 -7.74
N ILE A 60 -9.21 -1.85 -7.54
CA ILE A 60 -8.77 -2.35 -6.24
C ILE A 60 -7.32 -2.78 -6.35
N LEU A 61 -6.50 -2.17 -5.53
CA LEU A 61 -5.07 -2.44 -5.46
C LEU A 61 -4.76 -3.12 -4.14
N ALA A 62 -4.02 -4.22 -4.20
CA ALA A 62 -3.52 -4.89 -3.02
C ALA A 62 -2.04 -4.54 -2.82
N LEU A 63 -1.68 -4.24 -1.58
CA LEU A 63 -0.30 -4.04 -1.16
C LEU A 63 0.06 -5.11 -0.16
N TYR A 64 1.18 -5.79 -0.37
CA TYR A 64 1.69 -6.83 0.52
C TYR A 64 2.99 -6.35 1.15
N ILE A 65 3.05 -6.42 2.45
CA ILE A 65 4.24 -6.01 3.21
C ILE A 65 4.70 -7.17 4.07
N GLU A 66 5.98 -7.50 3.98
CA GLU A 66 6.64 -8.43 4.88
C GLU A 66 7.82 -7.70 5.52
N MET A 67 7.86 -7.72 6.83
CA MET A 67 8.91 -7.07 7.59
C MET A 67 9.45 -8.01 8.65
N GLN A 68 10.77 -8.05 8.77
CA GLN A 68 11.45 -8.82 9.82
C GLN A 68 12.53 -7.95 10.42
N VAL A 69 12.62 -8.01 11.74
CA VAL A 69 13.68 -7.35 12.49
C VAL A 69 14.27 -8.37 13.45
N GLU A 70 15.58 -8.52 13.42
CA GLU A 70 16.30 -9.45 14.28
C GLU A 70 17.40 -8.72 15.04
N ASN A 71 17.50 -9.01 16.32
CA ASN A 71 18.57 -8.50 17.17
C ASN A 71 18.94 -9.60 18.15
N GLU A 72 20.13 -10.20 17.97
CA GLU A 72 20.59 -11.34 18.73
C GLU A 72 19.59 -12.50 18.63
N GLU A 73 18.98 -12.92 19.74
CA GLU A 73 17.99 -14.00 19.77
C GLU A 73 16.56 -13.52 19.65
N LYS A 74 16.36 -12.21 19.62
CA LYS A 74 15.03 -11.61 19.55
C LYS A 74 14.63 -11.33 18.10
N LYS A 75 13.35 -11.51 17.81
CA LYS A 75 12.82 -11.38 16.47
C LYS A 75 11.45 -10.72 16.49
N MET A 76 11.21 -9.88 15.49
CA MET A 76 9.89 -9.35 15.18
C MET A 76 9.56 -9.67 13.74
N GLU A 77 8.36 -10.17 13.50
CA GLU A 77 7.86 -10.47 12.16
C GLU A 77 6.49 -9.84 11.97
N LEU A 78 6.29 -9.23 10.82
CA LEU A 78 5.00 -8.67 10.44
C LEU A 78 4.73 -8.98 8.98
N GLY A 79 3.53 -9.52 8.70
CA GLY A 79 3.00 -9.67 7.35
C GLY A 79 1.67 -8.94 7.27
N MET A 80 1.46 -8.14 6.22
CA MET A 80 0.24 -7.38 6.04
C MET A 80 -0.21 -7.41 4.58
N GLU A 81 -1.51 -7.62 4.39
CA GLU A 81 -2.16 -7.42 3.10
C GLU A 81 -3.18 -6.29 3.27
N LEU A 82 -2.96 -5.19 2.57
CA LEU A 82 -3.80 -4.00 2.62
C LEU A 82 -4.40 -3.76 1.24
N HIS A 83 -5.72 -3.61 1.17
CA HIS A 83 -6.41 -3.28 -0.07
C HIS A 83 -6.87 -1.83 -0.05
N GLY A 84 -6.76 -1.17 -1.20
CA GLY A 84 -7.30 0.16 -1.40
C GLY A 84 -8.20 0.20 -2.61
N CYS A 85 -9.32 0.91 -2.48
CA CYS A 85 -10.25 1.16 -3.59
C CYS A 85 -10.00 2.56 -4.11
N PHE A 86 -9.80 2.68 -5.42
CA PHE A 86 -9.51 3.93 -6.09
C PHE A 86 -10.51 4.21 -7.19
N GLN A 87 -10.76 5.47 -7.43
CA GLN A 87 -11.69 5.94 -8.46
C GLN A 87 -11.00 7.04 -9.29
N SER A 88 -11.22 7.00 -10.60
CA SER A 88 -10.80 8.10 -11.47
C SER A 88 -11.85 9.21 -11.45
N ASN A 89 -11.47 10.37 -11.92
CA ASN A 89 -12.44 11.39 -12.31
C ASN A 89 -13.13 10.96 -13.61
N GLU A 90 -14.14 11.70 -14.05
CA GLU A 90 -14.84 11.43 -15.30
C GLU A 90 -13.87 11.38 -16.47
N VAL A 91 -13.76 10.20 -17.12
CA VAL A 91 -12.85 9.95 -18.23
C VAL A 91 -13.52 9.01 -19.23
N ALA A 92 -12.97 8.95 -20.46
CA ALA A 92 -13.45 8.03 -21.48
C ALA A 92 -13.03 6.60 -21.17
N GLU A 93 -13.80 5.62 -21.65
CA GLU A 93 -13.49 4.20 -21.50
C GLU A 93 -12.10 3.83 -22.06
N THR A 94 -11.61 4.57 -23.03
CA THR A 94 -10.29 4.35 -23.64
C THR A 94 -9.14 4.69 -22.70
N TRP A 95 -9.42 5.19 -21.50
CA TRP A 95 -8.41 5.66 -20.55
C TRP A 95 -7.90 4.56 -19.61
N GLU A 96 -8.21 3.29 -19.86
CA GLU A 96 -7.86 2.17 -18.98
C GLU A 96 -6.36 2.08 -18.70
N LYS A 97 -5.54 2.21 -19.75
CA LYS A 97 -4.10 2.12 -19.59
C LYS A 97 -3.55 3.19 -18.63
N GLU A 98 -4.01 4.41 -18.79
CA GLU A 98 -3.61 5.54 -17.95
C GLU A 98 -4.05 5.32 -16.52
N PHE A 99 -5.27 4.80 -16.32
CA PHE A 99 -5.76 4.50 -14.98
C PHE A 99 -4.92 3.43 -14.29
N ARG A 100 -4.57 2.35 -15.00
CA ARG A 100 -3.72 1.29 -14.45
C ARG A 100 -2.33 1.81 -14.10
N GLU A 101 -1.77 2.67 -14.90
CA GLU A 101 -0.47 3.29 -14.60
C GLU A 101 -0.54 4.15 -13.35
N LEU A 102 -1.62 4.92 -13.17
CA LEU A 102 -1.83 5.71 -11.97
C LEU A 102 -2.02 4.84 -10.73
N LEU A 103 -2.71 3.69 -10.85
CA LEU A 103 -2.82 2.74 -9.76
C LEU A 103 -1.45 2.21 -9.34
N GLN A 104 -0.61 1.86 -10.32
CA GLN A 104 0.72 1.32 -10.02
C GLN A 104 1.61 2.34 -9.31
N ILE A 105 1.57 3.59 -9.74
CA ILE A 105 2.48 4.61 -9.23
C ILE A 105 1.89 5.29 -8.00
N ASN A 106 0.76 5.96 -8.17
CA ASN A 106 0.17 6.79 -7.13
C ASN A 106 -0.64 5.98 -6.14
N GLY A 107 -1.34 4.94 -6.60
CA GLY A 107 -2.09 4.05 -5.73
C GLY A 107 -1.18 3.31 -4.77
N THR A 108 -0.08 2.77 -5.28
CA THR A 108 0.91 2.06 -4.46
C THR A 108 1.52 3.00 -3.42
N ALA A 109 1.89 4.22 -3.83
CA ALA A 109 2.45 5.21 -2.91
C ALA A 109 1.46 5.59 -1.81
N ALA A 110 0.19 5.80 -2.16
CA ALA A 110 -0.86 6.13 -1.19
C ALA A 110 -1.08 5.00 -0.19
N LEU A 111 -1.18 3.76 -0.67
CA LEU A 111 -1.34 2.59 0.20
C LEU A 111 -0.12 2.36 1.08
N TYR A 112 1.07 2.59 0.55
CA TYR A 112 2.29 2.46 1.33
C TYR A 112 2.30 3.44 2.51
N SER A 113 1.84 4.67 2.30
CA SER A 113 1.73 5.66 3.38
C SER A 113 0.75 5.21 4.46
N VAL A 114 -0.41 4.66 4.07
CA VAL A 114 -1.40 4.11 5.02
C VAL A 114 -0.80 2.94 5.78
N ALA A 115 -0.18 2.01 5.06
CA ALA A 115 0.43 0.82 5.64
C ALA A 115 1.53 1.18 6.65
N ARG A 116 2.35 2.16 6.33
CA ARG A 116 3.41 2.63 7.22
C ARG A 116 2.85 3.13 8.55
N GLY A 117 1.76 3.92 8.49
CA GLY A 117 1.08 4.40 9.69
C GLY A 117 0.52 3.26 10.53
N LEU A 118 -0.07 2.25 9.88
CA LEU A 118 -0.61 1.06 10.57
C LEU A 118 0.51 0.25 11.22
N VAL A 119 1.61 0.04 10.53
CA VAL A 119 2.77 -0.69 11.06
C VAL A 119 3.31 0.02 12.30
N MET A 120 3.45 1.33 12.25
CA MET A 120 3.91 2.13 13.38
C MET A 120 2.96 2.01 14.58
N SER A 121 1.65 2.03 14.33
CA SER A 121 0.64 1.86 15.39
C SER A 121 0.69 0.48 16.03
N ILE A 122 0.83 -0.57 15.22
CA ILE A 122 0.84 -1.96 15.70
C ILE A 122 2.10 -2.26 16.48
N THR A 123 3.25 -1.86 15.97
CA THR A 123 4.53 -2.18 16.58
C THR A 123 4.91 -1.21 17.69
N GLY A 124 4.31 -0.03 17.74
CA GLY A 124 4.71 1.03 18.65
C GLY A 124 6.09 1.61 18.34
N GLN A 125 6.58 1.37 17.12
CA GLN A 125 7.92 1.75 16.69
C GLN A 125 7.86 2.71 15.50
N SER A 126 8.84 3.58 15.40
CA SER A 126 9.02 4.46 14.25
C SER A 126 10.11 3.91 13.34
N TYR A 127 9.82 3.88 12.05
CA TYR A 127 10.75 3.36 11.04
C TYR A 127 11.23 4.44 10.11
#